data_2efeb2d3559b329a116316b1a5a3cb98
#
_entry.id   2efeb2d3559b329a116316b1a5a3cb98
#
_cell.length_a   1.000
_cell.length_b   1.000
_cell.length_c   1.000
_cell.angle_alpha   90.00
_cell.angle_beta   90.00
_cell.angle_gamma   90.00
#
_symmetry.space_group_name_H-M   'P 1'
#
loop_
_entity.id
_entity.type
_entity.pdbx_description
1 polymer ?
#
loop_
_entity_poly.entity_id
_entity_poly.type
_entity_poly.pdbx_seq_one_letter_code
_entity_poly.pdbx_strand_id
1 'polypeptide(L)'
;MKLPIILLVSMLFCSGATHAQNVKQEKLAKAYMVADAHLDTQWNWDIQTTIKEYVWNTLSRNLFLLRKYPNYVFNFEGGVKYAWMKEYYPGEYEQLKSFIRSGRWHISGSSWEASDVLVPSVESSIRNILLGQEYYRQEFGVESTDIFLPDCFGFGWTLPTIANHCGLIGFSSQKLDWRVNPFYGKSKHPFTIGLWQGVDGSSIMLAHGYDYGKRWKNVDLSENEELLKLAERTPLKTVYRYYGTGDTGGSPTLGSVNSVEKGISGDGVLEIISATSDQLFKDYFPYNEHPELPVFNGELLMDVHGTGCYTSQAAMKLYNRQNELLGDAAER
;
A
#
# COMPACT_ATOMS: atom_id res chain seq x y z
N MET A 1 61.45 -63.63 -38.66
CA MET A 1 60.22 -63.60 -38.00
C MET A 1 60.19 -62.35 -37.12
N LYS A 2 59.43 -61.31 -37.50
CA LYS A 2 59.29 -60.06 -36.78
C LYS A 2 57.86 -60.02 -36.26
N LEU A 3 57.67 -59.98 -34.93
CA LEU A 3 56.37 -59.75 -34.27
C LEU A 3 56.04 -58.24 -34.34
N PRO A 4 54.81 -57.84 -34.56
CA PRO A 4 54.38 -56.46 -34.45
C PRO A 4 53.96 -56.14 -32.98
N ILE A 5 54.42 -55.01 -32.48
CA ILE A 5 54.05 -54.41 -31.22
C ILE A 5 52.68 -53.73 -31.39
N ILE A 6 51.67 -54.19 -30.66
CA ILE A 6 50.34 -53.55 -30.60
C ILE A 6 50.39 -52.48 -29.49
N LEU A 7 50.30 -51.22 -29.94
CA LEU A 7 50.17 -50.05 -29.00
C LEU A 7 48.72 -49.90 -28.58
N LEU A 8 48.42 -50.14 -27.29
CA LEU A 8 47.08 -49.93 -26.69
C LEU A 8 47.00 -48.46 -26.27
N VAL A 9 46.22 -47.66 -27.01
CA VAL A 9 45.91 -46.28 -26.63
C VAL A 9 44.66 -46.31 -25.73
N SER A 10 44.85 -46.10 -24.43
CA SER A 10 43.76 -45.90 -23.45
C SER A 10 43.25 -44.45 -23.57
N MET A 11 42.07 -44.25 -24.16
CA MET A 11 41.34 -43.01 -24.04
C MET A 11 40.77 -42.86 -22.66
N LEU A 12 41.35 -41.97 -21.85
CA LEU A 12 40.70 -41.47 -20.64
C LEU A 12 39.56 -40.50 -21.05
N PHE A 13 38.30 -40.93 -20.91
CA PHE A 13 37.14 -40.05 -20.89
C PHE A 13 37.12 -39.27 -19.55
N CYS A 14 37.64 -38.06 -19.52
CA CYS A 14 37.33 -37.09 -18.50
C CYS A 14 35.87 -36.63 -18.66
N SER A 15 34.95 -37.25 -17.92
CA SER A 15 33.60 -36.71 -17.75
C SER A 15 33.68 -35.44 -16.84
N GLY A 16 33.89 -34.31 -17.48
CA GLY A 16 33.72 -33.02 -16.82
C GLY A 16 32.23 -32.80 -16.47
N ALA A 17 31.88 -33.08 -15.22
CA ALA A 17 30.62 -32.62 -14.67
C ALA A 17 30.71 -31.08 -14.61
N THR A 18 30.14 -30.40 -15.61
CA THR A 18 29.88 -28.96 -15.54
C THR A 18 28.85 -28.74 -14.45
N HIS A 19 29.30 -28.36 -13.24
CA HIS A 19 28.44 -27.71 -12.27
C HIS A 19 27.99 -26.38 -12.91
N ALA A 20 26.79 -26.36 -13.44
CA ALA A 20 26.12 -25.10 -13.73
C ALA A 20 26.00 -24.37 -12.38
N GLN A 21 26.92 -23.46 -12.10
CA GLN A 21 26.71 -22.45 -11.06
C GLN A 21 25.45 -21.72 -11.48
N ASN A 22 24.36 -21.87 -10.71
CA ASN A 22 23.20 -21.00 -10.78
C ASN A 22 23.71 -19.59 -10.44
N VAL A 23 24.11 -18.84 -11.44
CA VAL A 23 24.41 -17.42 -11.32
C VAL A 23 23.05 -16.77 -11.09
N LYS A 24 22.76 -16.45 -9.86
CA LYS A 24 21.53 -15.72 -9.50
C LYS A 24 21.55 -14.42 -10.29
N GLN A 25 20.54 -14.23 -11.14
CA GLN A 25 20.45 -13.03 -11.98
C GLN A 25 20.42 -11.78 -11.08
N GLU A 26 21.22 -10.78 -11.41
CA GLU A 26 21.25 -9.51 -10.70
C GLU A 26 19.88 -8.83 -10.78
N LYS A 27 19.35 -8.37 -9.65
CA LYS A 27 18.08 -7.65 -9.58
C LYS A 27 18.30 -6.21 -10.05
N LEU A 28 17.59 -5.81 -11.09
CA LEU A 28 17.71 -4.48 -11.72
C LEU A 28 16.74 -3.46 -11.15
N ALA A 29 15.64 -3.93 -10.57
CA ALA A 29 14.60 -3.07 -10.01
C ALA A 29 13.86 -3.80 -8.87
N LYS A 30 13.12 -3.02 -8.07
CA LYS A 30 12.40 -3.49 -6.90
C LYS A 30 10.90 -3.17 -7.01
N ALA A 31 10.03 -4.09 -6.58
CA ALA A 31 8.60 -3.90 -6.55
C ALA A 31 8.03 -4.17 -5.14
N TYR A 32 7.54 -3.13 -4.50
CA TYR A 32 6.78 -3.22 -3.24
C TYR A 32 5.32 -3.51 -3.58
N MET A 33 4.92 -4.76 -3.35
CA MET A 33 3.59 -5.26 -3.65
C MET A 33 2.72 -5.14 -2.40
N VAL A 34 1.83 -4.17 -2.39
CA VAL A 34 0.98 -3.81 -1.25
C VAL A 34 -0.41 -4.40 -1.47
N ALA A 35 -0.69 -5.52 -0.80
CA ALA A 35 -2.02 -6.12 -0.80
C ALA A 35 -2.98 -5.29 0.05
N ASP A 36 -4.12 -4.92 -0.50
CA ASP A 36 -5.11 -4.10 0.19
C ASP A 36 -6.55 -4.56 -0.04
N ALA A 37 -7.45 -4.02 0.76
CA ALA A 37 -8.88 -4.16 0.60
C ALA A 37 -9.57 -2.91 1.14
N HIS A 38 -9.52 -1.82 0.35
CA HIS A 38 -10.20 -0.57 0.74
C HIS A 38 -11.70 -0.82 0.97
N LEU A 39 -12.20 -0.35 2.11
CA LEU A 39 -13.59 -0.56 2.53
C LEU A 39 -14.22 0.79 2.91
N ASP A 40 -15.20 1.21 2.11
CA ASP A 40 -16.06 2.33 2.47
C ASP A 40 -16.91 1.99 3.70
N THR A 41 -16.86 2.85 4.69
CA THR A 41 -17.67 2.69 5.91
C THR A 41 -19.15 2.73 5.60
N GLN A 42 -19.52 3.56 4.63
CA GLN A 42 -20.87 3.67 4.09
C GLN A 42 -20.81 4.34 2.72
N TRP A 43 -21.50 3.78 1.72
CA TRP A 43 -21.61 4.37 0.39
C TRP A 43 -22.99 4.08 -0.21
N ASN A 44 -23.16 3.02 -1.02
CA ASN A 44 -24.43 2.58 -1.58
C ASN A 44 -25.18 1.60 -0.66
N TRP A 45 -24.76 1.49 0.57
CA TRP A 45 -25.27 0.61 1.62
C TRP A 45 -25.11 1.29 2.98
N ASP A 46 -25.68 0.71 4.01
CA ASP A 46 -25.61 1.20 5.39
C ASP A 46 -24.47 0.56 6.20
N ILE A 47 -24.20 1.13 7.36
CA ILE A 47 -23.16 0.66 8.29
C ILE A 47 -23.43 -0.79 8.74
N GLN A 48 -24.68 -1.20 8.88
CA GLN A 48 -25.01 -2.57 9.30
C GLN A 48 -24.59 -3.59 8.24
N THR A 49 -24.75 -3.26 6.98
CA THR A 49 -24.25 -4.05 5.84
C THR A 49 -22.73 -4.10 5.85
N THR A 50 -22.06 -2.95 6.09
CA THR A 50 -20.59 -2.89 6.23
C THR A 50 -20.10 -3.86 7.29
N ILE A 51 -20.67 -3.82 8.50
CA ILE A 51 -20.24 -4.67 9.60
C ILE A 51 -20.51 -6.14 9.26
N LYS A 52 -21.75 -6.47 8.88
CA LYS A 52 -22.21 -7.85 8.71
C LYS A 52 -21.57 -8.55 7.53
N GLU A 53 -21.36 -7.84 6.42
CA GLU A 53 -20.94 -8.47 5.16
C GLU A 53 -19.48 -8.13 4.84
N TYR A 54 -19.12 -6.85 4.79
CA TYR A 54 -17.84 -6.42 4.23
C TYR A 54 -16.68 -6.52 5.21
N VAL A 55 -16.90 -6.17 6.48
CA VAL A 55 -15.92 -6.39 7.55
C VAL A 55 -15.67 -7.89 7.72
N TRP A 56 -16.74 -8.69 7.75
CA TRP A 56 -16.63 -10.15 7.82
C TRP A 56 -15.87 -10.74 6.64
N ASN A 57 -16.22 -10.34 5.42
CA ASN A 57 -15.54 -10.80 4.20
C ASN A 57 -14.05 -10.45 4.23
N THR A 58 -13.72 -9.22 4.64
CA THR A 58 -12.33 -8.76 4.73
C THR A 58 -11.56 -9.60 5.76
N LEU A 59 -12.09 -9.74 6.96
CA LEU A 59 -11.45 -10.49 8.03
C LEU A 59 -11.25 -11.97 7.66
N SER A 60 -12.34 -12.65 7.31
CA SER A 60 -12.32 -14.10 7.08
C SER A 60 -11.44 -14.52 5.88
N ARG A 61 -11.53 -13.78 4.78
CA ARG A 61 -10.75 -14.07 3.56
C ARG A 61 -9.26 -13.85 3.76
N ASN A 62 -8.87 -12.76 4.43
CA ASN A 62 -7.46 -12.49 4.67
C ASN A 62 -6.87 -13.41 5.72
N LEU A 63 -7.59 -13.80 6.76
CA LEU A 63 -7.15 -14.86 7.67
C LEU A 63 -6.90 -16.19 6.93
N PHE A 64 -7.74 -16.53 5.95
CA PHE A 64 -7.50 -17.70 5.10
C PHE A 64 -6.22 -17.55 4.26
N LEU A 65 -6.01 -16.40 3.60
CA LEU A 65 -4.82 -16.13 2.78
C LEU A 65 -3.54 -16.16 3.62
N LEU A 66 -3.55 -15.54 4.80
CA LEU A 66 -2.42 -15.51 5.72
C LEU A 66 -2.00 -16.90 6.22
N ARG A 67 -2.96 -17.81 6.40
CA ARG A 67 -2.64 -19.20 6.74
C ARG A 67 -2.08 -19.99 5.56
N LYS A 68 -2.53 -19.67 4.35
CA LYS A 68 -2.18 -20.40 3.14
C LYS A 68 -0.82 -19.98 2.55
N TYR A 69 -0.50 -18.69 2.59
CA TYR A 69 0.67 -18.13 1.93
C TYR A 69 1.65 -17.54 2.94
N PRO A 70 2.88 -18.07 3.04
CA PRO A 70 3.82 -17.70 4.11
C PRO A 70 4.35 -16.26 3.98
N ASN A 71 4.51 -15.76 2.74
CA ASN A 71 5.03 -14.41 2.50
C ASN A 71 3.92 -13.36 2.33
N TYR A 72 2.65 -13.75 2.40
CA TYR A 72 1.55 -12.81 2.23
C TYR A 72 1.49 -11.82 3.39
N VAL A 73 1.57 -10.53 3.05
CA VAL A 73 1.34 -9.40 3.94
C VAL A 73 0.08 -8.67 3.46
N PHE A 74 -0.84 -8.44 4.38
CA PHE A 74 -2.09 -7.73 4.12
C PHE A 74 -2.12 -6.38 4.82
N ASN A 75 -2.61 -5.36 4.14
CA ASN A 75 -2.69 -3.98 4.60
C ASN A 75 -4.14 -3.56 4.73
N PHE A 76 -4.52 -3.00 5.89
CA PHE A 76 -5.91 -2.58 6.12
C PHE A 76 -5.96 -1.33 7.01
N GLU A 77 -6.79 -0.36 6.62
CA GLU A 77 -6.90 0.95 7.24
C GLU A 77 -8.16 1.12 8.08
N GLY A 78 -8.13 2.11 8.98
CA GLY A 78 -9.29 2.59 9.74
C GLY A 78 -9.53 1.88 11.07
N GLY A 79 -9.20 2.55 12.18
CA GLY A 79 -9.37 2.02 13.54
C GLY A 79 -10.78 1.57 13.87
N VAL A 80 -11.79 2.28 13.36
CA VAL A 80 -13.20 1.92 13.56
C VAL A 80 -13.54 0.53 13.04
N LYS A 81 -12.93 0.11 11.93
CA LYS A 81 -13.16 -1.21 11.33
C LYS A 81 -12.60 -2.33 12.21
N TYR A 82 -11.45 -2.09 12.84
CA TYR A 82 -10.89 -3.01 13.85
C TYR A 82 -11.73 -3.05 15.12
N ALA A 83 -12.32 -1.92 15.55
CA ALA A 83 -13.24 -1.90 16.66
C ALA A 83 -14.49 -2.75 16.38
N TRP A 84 -15.05 -2.68 15.19
CA TRP A 84 -16.14 -3.56 14.75
C TRP A 84 -15.71 -5.03 14.66
N MET A 85 -14.53 -5.34 14.18
CA MET A 85 -14.01 -6.72 14.21
C MET A 85 -13.94 -7.26 15.63
N LYS A 86 -13.47 -6.45 16.59
CA LYS A 86 -13.40 -6.81 18.01
C LYS A 86 -14.78 -7.07 18.61
N GLU A 87 -15.74 -6.20 18.30
CA GLU A 87 -17.10 -6.26 18.88
C GLU A 87 -17.91 -7.42 18.29
N TYR A 88 -17.90 -7.59 16.95
CA TYR A 88 -18.81 -8.50 16.27
C TYR A 88 -18.18 -9.85 15.91
N TYR A 89 -16.86 -9.97 15.86
CA TYR A 89 -16.12 -11.17 15.46
C TYR A 89 -14.94 -11.50 16.39
N PRO A 90 -15.18 -11.58 17.71
CA PRO A 90 -14.11 -11.69 18.72
C PRO A 90 -13.20 -12.91 18.54
N GLY A 91 -13.72 -14.04 18.05
CA GLY A 91 -12.92 -15.24 17.81
C GLY A 91 -11.90 -15.08 16.69
N GLU A 92 -12.29 -14.47 15.57
CA GLU A 92 -11.42 -14.16 14.45
C GLU A 92 -10.49 -13.00 14.77
N TYR A 93 -10.95 -12.06 15.58
CA TYR A 93 -10.15 -10.94 16.05
C TYR A 93 -8.92 -11.37 16.86
N GLU A 94 -9.01 -12.37 17.71
CA GLU A 94 -7.84 -12.92 18.41
C GLU A 94 -6.83 -13.56 17.43
N GLN A 95 -7.32 -14.17 16.35
CA GLN A 95 -6.43 -14.68 15.29
C GLN A 95 -5.78 -13.53 14.51
N LEU A 96 -6.54 -12.47 14.19
CA LEU A 96 -6.04 -11.25 13.59
C LEU A 96 -4.87 -10.67 14.41
N LYS A 97 -5.03 -10.54 15.74
CA LYS A 97 -3.98 -10.03 16.63
C LYS A 97 -2.66 -10.83 16.53
N SER A 98 -2.73 -12.13 16.30
CA SER A 98 -1.53 -12.94 16.10
C SER A 98 -0.81 -12.60 14.80
N PHE A 99 -1.56 -12.30 13.73
CA PHE A 99 -0.98 -11.89 12.45
C PHE A 99 -0.44 -10.45 12.48
N ILE A 100 -1.06 -9.55 13.25
CA ILE A 100 -0.50 -8.21 13.49
C ILE A 100 0.84 -8.34 14.22
N ARG A 101 0.93 -9.12 15.30
CA ARG A 101 2.19 -9.35 16.03
C ARG A 101 3.29 -9.95 15.17
N SER A 102 2.95 -10.77 14.18
CA SER A 102 3.93 -11.33 13.24
C SER A 102 4.30 -10.41 12.08
N GLY A 103 3.73 -9.20 12.01
CA GLY A 103 3.93 -8.24 10.93
C GLY A 103 3.26 -8.60 9.60
N ARG A 104 2.41 -9.65 9.58
CA ARG A 104 1.78 -10.13 8.35
C ARG A 104 0.39 -9.57 8.08
N TRP A 105 -0.26 -9.04 9.08
CA TRP A 105 -1.39 -8.12 8.93
C TRP A 105 -0.93 -6.76 9.40
N HIS A 106 -0.73 -5.85 8.45
CA HIS A 106 -0.25 -4.50 8.73
C HIS A 106 -1.42 -3.53 8.90
N ILE A 107 -1.34 -2.69 9.93
CA ILE A 107 -2.25 -1.59 10.14
C ILE A 107 -1.76 -0.42 9.30
N SER A 108 -2.45 -0.15 8.20
CA SER A 108 -2.12 0.90 7.25
C SER A 108 -2.85 2.18 7.59
N GLY A 109 -2.17 3.31 7.38
CA GLY A 109 -2.74 4.61 7.70
C GLY A 109 -2.96 4.78 9.21
N SER A 110 -2.68 5.93 9.70
CA SER A 110 -2.65 6.22 11.13
C SER A 110 -4.02 6.56 11.71
N SER A 111 -5.05 6.72 10.87
CA SER A 111 -6.32 7.35 11.21
C SER A 111 -7.33 6.41 11.85
N TRP A 112 -8.23 6.96 12.66
CA TRP A 112 -9.42 6.27 13.13
C TRP A 112 -10.34 5.87 11.97
N GLU A 113 -10.53 6.77 11.00
CA GLU A 113 -11.24 6.48 9.75
C GLU A 113 -10.49 7.11 8.56
N ALA A 114 -10.54 6.46 7.39
CA ALA A 114 -10.09 7.04 6.14
C ALA A 114 -10.99 8.25 5.80
N SER A 115 -10.49 9.44 6.03
CA SER A 115 -11.26 10.67 5.88
C SER A 115 -10.90 11.43 4.62
N ASP A 116 -11.86 12.21 4.14
CA ASP A 116 -11.59 13.37 3.30
C ASP A 116 -10.61 14.31 4.00
N VAL A 117 -9.64 14.84 3.27
CA VAL A 117 -8.59 15.74 3.79
C VAL A 117 -8.66 17.15 3.22
N LEU A 118 -9.74 17.49 2.51
CA LEU A 118 -10.00 18.83 1.98
C LEU A 118 -11.10 19.59 2.74
N VAL A 119 -12.10 18.89 3.26
CA VAL A 119 -13.26 19.50 3.94
C VAL A 119 -13.05 19.64 5.45
N PRO A 120 -12.53 18.64 6.19
CA PRO A 120 -12.29 18.74 7.62
C PRO A 120 -11.28 19.82 8.00
N SER A 121 -11.41 20.35 9.19
CA SER A 121 -10.40 21.26 9.75
C SER A 121 -9.08 20.54 10.02
N VAL A 122 -8.00 21.31 10.13
CA VAL A 122 -6.68 20.77 10.52
C VAL A 122 -6.76 20.05 11.85
N GLU A 123 -7.49 20.63 12.83
CA GLU A 123 -7.72 20.02 14.15
C GLU A 123 -8.41 18.66 14.04
N SER A 124 -9.47 18.55 13.24
CA SER A 124 -10.18 17.27 13.01
C SER A 124 -9.27 16.23 12.35
N SER A 125 -8.43 16.64 11.41
CA SER A 125 -7.48 15.75 10.76
C SER A 125 -6.44 15.22 11.74
N ILE A 126 -5.89 16.08 12.60
CA ILE A 126 -4.94 15.69 13.66
C ILE A 126 -5.61 14.74 14.66
N ARG A 127 -6.83 15.05 15.12
CA ARG A 127 -7.57 14.18 16.05
C ARG A 127 -7.88 12.81 15.47
N ASN A 128 -8.24 12.74 14.19
CA ASN A 128 -8.47 11.49 13.50
C ASN A 128 -7.22 10.60 13.52
N ILE A 129 -6.04 11.18 13.30
CA ILE A 129 -4.75 10.48 13.41
C ILE A 129 -4.49 10.06 14.86
N LEU A 130 -4.61 10.99 15.82
CA LEU A 130 -4.34 10.70 17.24
C LEU A 130 -5.23 9.59 17.79
N LEU A 131 -6.53 9.60 17.47
CA LEU A 131 -7.48 8.57 17.90
C LEU A 131 -7.14 7.21 17.29
N GLY A 132 -6.78 7.17 16.01
CA GLY A 132 -6.33 5.94 15.35
C GLY A 132 -5.07 5.37 16.00
N GLN A 133 -4.04 6.19 16.14
CA GLN A 133 -2.77 5.80 16.77
C GLN A 133 -2.94 5.34 18.22
N GLU A 134 -3.76 6.03 19.00
CA GLU A 134 -4.03 5.64 20.39
C GLU A 134 -4.72 4.27 20.45
N TYR A 135 -5.72 4.04 19.60
CA TYR A 135 -6.40 2.75 19.52
C TYR A 135 -5.41 1.63 19.12
N TYR A 136 -4.55 1.87 18.12
CA TYR A 136 -3.57 0.87 17.68
C TYR A 136 -2.55 0.54 18.75
N ARG A 137 -2.08 1.55 19.49
CA ARG A 137 -1.17 1.35 20.64
C ARG A 137 -1.82 0.53 21.74
N GLN A 138 -3.04 0.91 22.15
CA GLN A 138 -3.74 0.23 23.24
C GLN A 138 -4.13 -1.20 22.87
N GLU A 139 -4.59 -1.43 21.66
CA GLU A 139 -5.16 -2.71 21.27
C GLU A 139 -4.11 -3.70 20.75
N PHE A 140 -3.10 -3.22 20.05
CA PHE A 140 -2.13 -4.06 19.35
C PHE A 140 -0.68 -3.83 19.78
N GLY A 141 -0.38 -2.74 20.47
CA GLY A 141 1.01 -2.38 20.81
C GLY A 141 1.83 -1.91 19.62
N VAL A 142 1.19 -1.40 18.55
CA VAL A 142 1.85 -0.94 17.33
C VAL A 142 1.42 0.48 16.98
N GLU A 143 2.22 1.13 16.13
CA GLU A 143 1.93 2.43 15.52
C GLU A 143 2.05 2.33 14.01
N SER A 144 1.21 3.06 13.29
CA SER A 144 1.34 3.26 11.86
C SER A 144 2.22 4.47 11.59
N THR A 145 3.01 4.44 10.51
CA THR A 145 3.94 5.52 10.15
C THR A 145 3.59 6.21 8.83
N ASP A 146 2.42 5.90 8.26
CA ASP A 146 1.97 6.43 6.99
C ASP A 146 0.55 7.00 7.05
N ILE A 147 0.23 7.78 6.02
CA ILE A 147 -1.14 8.10 5.61
C ILE A 147 -1.46 7.21 4.42
N PHE A 148 -2.47 6.38 4.57
CA PHE A 148 -2.95 5.44 3.55
C PHE A 148 -4.37 5.81 3.15
N LEU A 149 -4.52 6.53 2.03
CA LEU A 149 -5.80 7.04 1.54
C LEU A 149 -5.97 6.66 0.06
N PRO A 150 -6.23 5.38 -0.24
CA PRO A 150 -6.26 4.89 -1.61
C PRO A 150 -7.38 5.52 -2.45
N ASP A 151 -8.49 5.95 -1.84
CA ASP A 151 -9.68 6.37 -2.57
C ASP A 151 -10.17 7.82 -2.31
N CYS A 152 -9.39 8.67 -1.65
CA CYS A 152 -9.75 10.08 -1.44
C CYS A 152 -9.53 10.92 -2.71
N PHE A 153 -10.36 11.98 -2.88
CA PHE A 153 -10.51 12.70 -4.15
C PHE A 153 -9.76 14.05 -4.18
N GLY A 154 -8.52 14.04 -3.77
CA GLY A 154 -7.65 15.20 -3.73
C GLY A 154 -7.11 15.48 -2.33
N PHE A 155 -5.97 16.17 -2.28
CA PHE A 155 -5.20 16.33 -1.05
C PHE A 155 -4.66 17.75 -0.96
N GLY A 156 -4.93 18.41 0.16
CA GLY A 156 -4.48 19.78 0.43
C GLY A 156 -2.99 19.84 0.77
N TRP A 157 -2.37 20.95 0.45
CA TRP A 157 -0.94 21.20 0.68
C TRP A 157 -0.54 21.19 2.16
N THR A 158 -1.48 21.28 3.08
CA THR A 158 -1.23 21.15 4.52
C THR A 158 -1.01 19.72 5.00
N LEU A 159 -1.39 18.72 4.19
CA LEU A 159 -1.35 17.32 4.61
C LEU A 159 0.08 16.84 4.95
N PRO A 160 1.14 17.15 4.18
CA PRO A 160 2.51 16.77 4.57
C PRO A 160 2.96 17.39 5.89
N THR A 161 2.59 18.65 6.15
CA THR A 161 2.87 19.32 7.43
C THR A 161 2.18 18.59 8.58
N ILE A 162 0.89 18.29 8.46
CA ILE A 162 0.14 17.53 9.48
C ILE A 162 0.79 16.17 9.70
N ALA A 163 1.10 15.44 8.63
CA ALA A 163 1.73 14.12 8.70
C ALA A 163 3.05 14.17 9.48
N ASN A 164 3.94 15.08 9.10
CA ASN A 164 5.25 15.23 9.73
C ASN A 164 5.13 15.56 11.22
N HIS A 165 4.26 16.51 11.59
CA HIS A 165 4.01 16.85 12.99
C HIS A 165 3.36 15.73 13.80
N CYS A 166 2.67 14.80 13.14
CA CYS A 166 2.14 13.57 13.77
C CYS A 166 3.16 12.40 13.76
N GLY A 167 4.39 12.63 13.33
CA GLY A 167 5.44 11.60 13.27
C GLY A 167 5.29 10.61 12.12
N LEU A 168 4.49 10.95 11.10
CA LEU A 168 4.30 10.11 9.92
C LEU A 168 5.31 10.47 8.83
N ILE A 169 5.80 9.46 8.12
CA ILE A 169 6.88 9.64 7.15
C ILE A 169 6.43 9.42 5.69
N GLY A 170 5.27 8.84 5.46
CA GLY A 170 4.82 8.51 4.12
C GLY A 170 3.35 8.75 3.85
N PHE A 171 3.04 8.83 2.56
CA PHE A 171 1.69 8.96 2.04
C PHE A 171 1.52 8.15 0.76
N SER A 172 0.42 7.40 0.65
CA SER A 172 0.10 6.70 -0.58
C SER A 172 -1.38 6.81 -0.96
N SER A 173 -1.62 6.86 -2.28
CA SER A 173 -2.96 6.90 -2.88
C SER A 173 -2.92 6.33 -4.30
N GLN A 174 -4.10 5.91 -4.82
CA GLN A 174 -4.26 5.55 -6.23
C GLN A 174 -4.86 6.70 -7.06
N LYS A 175 -5.58 7.61 -6.43
CA LYS A 175 -6.45 8.56 -7.13
C LYS A 175 -5.74 9.57 -8.02
N LEU A 176 -4.48 9.82 -7.79
CA LEU A 176 -3.71 10.82 -8.54
C LEU A 176 -3.49 10.46 -10.02
N ASP A 177 -3.66 9.20 -10.42
CA ASP A 177 -3.50 8.74 -11.82
C ASP A 177 -4.84 8.55 -12.57
N TRP A 178 -5.95 8.91 -11.95
CA TRP A 178 -7.24 8.77 -12.60
C TRP A 178 -7.39 9.75 -13.77
N ARG A 179 -7.33 9.20 -14.98
CA ARG A 179 -7.68 9.90 -16.21
C ARG A 179 -9.18 10.02 -16.30
N VAL A 180 -9.69 11.15 -15.92
CA VAL A 180 -11.09 11.21 -15.70
C VAL A 180 -11.85 11.81 -16.86
N ASN A 181 -11.20 12.63 -17.67
CA ASN A 181 -11.86 13.21 -18.81
C ASN A 181 -10.91 13.34 -20.00
N PRO A 182 -11.18 12.66 -21.14
CA PRO A 182 -10.39 12.79 -22.35
C PRO A 182 -10.36 14.21 -22.90
N PHE A 183 -11.30 15.09 -22.50
CA PHE A 183 -11.40 16.48 -22.97
C PHE A 183 -10.56 17.47 -22.15
N TYR A 184 -10.24 17.17 -20.88
CA TYR A 184 -9.53 18.11 -19.99
C TYR A 184 -8.09 17.70 -19.66
N GLY A 185 -7.59 16.65 -20.27
CA GLY A 185 -6.21 16.24 -20.10
C GLY A 185 -5.98 15.19 -19.00
N LYS A 186 -4.73 14.94 -18.70
CA LYS A 186 -4.29 13.97 -17.71
C LYS A 186 -4.20 14.64 -16.35
N SER A 187 -4.64 13.97 -15.28
CA SER A 187 -4.23 14.33 -13.94
C SER A 187 -2.69 14.43 -13.90
N LYS A 188 -2.18 15.55 -13.45
CA LYS A 188 -0.74 15.81 -13.41
C LYS A 188 -0.24 15.58 -11.99
N HIS A 189 -0.14 14.33 -11.58
CA HIS A 189 0.71 14.08 -10.42
C HIS A 189 2.17 14.34 -10.79
N PRO A 190 2.96 14.92 -9.91
CA PRO A 190 4.31 15.37 -10.22
C PRO A 190 5.27 14.21 -10.50
N PHE A 191 5.07 13.07 -9.84
CA PHE A 191 5.88 11.85 -9.91
C PHE A 191 5.14 10.65 -9.32
N THR A 192 5.67 9.45 -9.52
CA THR A 192 5.11 8.23 -8.95
C THR A 192 5.70 7.88 -7.57
N ILE A 193 6.95 8.26 -7.32
CA ILE A 193 7.63 8.22 -6.02
C ILE A 193 8.49 9.48 -5.90
N GLY A 194 8.37 10.19 -4.78
CA GLY A 194 9.11 11.42 -4.53
C GLY A 194 8.75 12.05 -3.18
N LEU A 195 9.21 13.25 -2.93
CA LEU A 195 8.94 13.99 -1.70
C LEU A 195 7.84 15.01 -1.91
N TRP A 196 6.84 14.97 -1.06
CA TRP A 196 5.81 15.99 -1.00
C TRP A 196 6.10 16.91 0.19
N GLN A 197 6.41 18.17 -0.12
CA GLN A 197 6.77 19.16 0.87
C GLN A 197 5.58 20.01 1.27
N GLY A 198 5.36 20.14 2.56
CA GLY A 198 4.28 20.91 3.16
C GLY A 198 4.57 22.43 3.22
N VAL A 199 3.59 23.16 3.74
CA VAL A 199 3.63 24.65 3.82
C VAL A 199 4.72 25.17 4.77
N ASP A 200 5.17 24.36 5.71
CA ASP A 200 6.24 24.66 6.68
C ASP A 200 7.62 24.19 6.22
N GLY A 201 7.72 23.60 5.02
CA GLY A 201 8.95 23.07 4.47
C GLY A 201 9.27 21.63 4.90
N SER A 202 8.52 21.03 5.81
CA SER A 202 8.66 19.62 6.15
C SER A 202 8.23 18.72 4.96
N SER A 203 8.80 17.51 4.88
CA SER A 203 8.54 16.62 3.75
C SER A 203 8.23 15.22 4.23
N ILE A 204 7.31 14.56 3.52
CA ILE A 204 7.05 13.13 3.59
C ILE A 204 7.25 12.48 2.22
N MET A 205 7.51 11.18 2.17
CA MET A 205 7.55 10.49 0.89
C MET A 205 6.13 10.20 0.38
N LEU A 206 5.88 10.49 -0.89
CA LEU A 206 4.66 10.14 -1.59
C LEU A 206 4.94 8.96 -2.51
N ALA A 207 4.06 7.96 -2.47
CA ALA A 207 4.04 6.84 -3.41
C ALA A 207 2.68 6.68 -4.08
N HIS A 208 2.69 6.62 -5.41
CA HIS A 208 1.48 6.33 -6.18
C HIS A 208 1.24 4.83 -6.26
N GLY A 209 0.14 4.35 -5.65
CA GLY A 209 -0.19 2.93 -5.54
C GLY A 209 -0.76 2.30 -6.81
N TYR A 210 -1.14 3.12 -7.81
CA TYR A 210 -1.91 2.71 -8.98
C TYR A 210 -3.25 2.06 -8.60
N ASP A 211 -3.93 1.43 -9.54
CA ASP A 211 -5.21 0.78 -9.31
C ASP A 211 -5.14 -0.33 -8.25
N TYR A 212 -5.85 -0.17 -7.12
CA TYR A 212 -5.94 -1.16 -6.05
C TYR A 212 -6.67 -2.44 -6.48
N GLY A 213 -7.52 -2.36 -7.51
CA GLY A 213 -8.23 -3.50 -8.08
C GLY A 213 -7.38 -4.38 -9.00
N LYS A 214 -6.08 -4.10 -9.14
CA LYS A 214 -5.20 -4.89 -10.02
C LYS A 214 -5.20 -6.36 -9.67
N ARG A 215 -5.33 -7.19 -10.70
CA ARG A 215 -5.35 -8.66 -10.58
C ARG A 215 -4.33 -9.30 -11.51
N TRP A 216 -3.63 -10.30 -11.00
CA TRP A 216 -2.77 -11.18 -11.79
C TRP A 216 -3.31 -12.60 -11.78
N LYS A 217 -3.00 -13.35 -12.84
CA LYS A 217 -3.53 -14.70 -13.06
C LYS A 217 -2.43 -15.76 -12.90
N ASN A 218 -1.89 -15.87 -11.68
CA ASN A 218 -0.93 -16.91 -11.32
C ASN A 218 0.37 -16.90 -12.17
N VAL A 219 0.89 -15.72 -12.47
CA VAL A 219 2.13 -15.49 -13.23
C VAL A 219 3.31 -15.22 -12.28
N ASP A 220 4.54 -15.42 -12.75
CA ASP A 220 5.73 -14.97 -12.07
C ASP A 220 5.90 -13.46 -12.26
N LEU A 221 5.92 -12.70 -11.15
CA LEU A 221 6.08 -11.25 -11.21
C LEU A 221 7.54 -10.80 -11.29
N SER A 222 8.51 -11.67 -11.03
CA SER A 222 9.93 -11.31 -11.13
C SER A 222 10.37 -10.99 -12.55
N GLU A 223 9.60 -11.40 -13.56
CA GLU A 223 9.79 -11.14 -14.98
C GLU A 223 8.74 -10.20 -15.57
N ASN A 224 7.91 -9.55 -14.72
CA ASN A 224 6.78 -8.77 -15.21
C ASN A 224 7.21 -7.46 -15.87
N GLU A 225 7.03 -7.35 -17.19
CA GLU A 225 7.42 -6.16 -17.96
C GLU A 225 6.67 -4.88 -17.55
N GLU A 226 5.40 -4.97 -17.13
CA GLU A 226 4.64 -3.80 -16.67
C GLU A 226 5.29 -3.20 -15.42
N LEU A 227 5.61 -4.04 -14.43
CA LEU A 227 6.27 -3.60 -13.20
C LEU A 227 7.67 -3.06 -13.48
N LEU A 228 8.43 -3.70 -14.36
CA LEU A 228 9.75 -3.22 -14.74
C LEU A 228 9.69 -1.83 -15.39
N LYS A 229 8.80 -1.63 -16.36
CA LYS A 229 8.58 -0.32 -17.00
C LYS A 229 8.12 0.77 -16.02
N LEU A 230 7.36 0.39 -14.99
CA LEU A 230 6.96 1.34 -13.95
C LEU A 230 8.14 1.70 -13.04
N ALA A 231 8.96 0.73 -12.65
CA ALA A 231 10.15 0.95 -11.83
C ALA A 231 11.19 1.84 -12.53
N GLU A 232 11.39 1.66 -13.84
CA GLU A 232 12.30 2.46 -14.66
C GLU A 232 11.93 3.96 -14.72
N ARG A 233 10.68 4.31 -14.42
CA ARG A 233 10.21 5.71 -14.40
C ARG A 233 10.60 6.47 -13.13
N THR A 234 11.14 5.79 -12.13
CA THR A 234 11.56 6.40 -10.87
C THR A 234 13.08 6.44 -10.74
N PRO A 235 13.66 7.47 -10.13
CA PRO A 235 15.10 7.51 -9.86
C PRO A 235 15.60 6.30 -9.07
N LEU A 236 14.75 5.77 -8.19
CA LEU A 236 15.05 4.63 -7.33
C LEU A 236 14.95 3.28 -8.04
N LYS A 237 14.56 3.24 -9.31
CA LYS A 237 14.21 2.01 -10.04
C LYS A 237 13.29 1.09 -9.24
N THR A 238 12.29 1.70 -8.62
CA THR A 238 11.37 1.06 -7.67
C THR A 238 9.93 1.35 -8.06
N VAL A 239 9.06 0.37 -7.94
CA VAL A 239 7.62 0.55 -8.07
C VAL A 239 6.94 0.23 -6.74
N TYR A 240 5.99 1.07 -6.36
CA TYR A 240 5.05 0.83 -5.26
C TYR A 240 3.71 0.48 -5.90
N ARG A 241 3.15 -0.70 -5.59
CA ARG A 241 2.03 -1.24 -6.35
C ARG A 241 0.98 -1.85 -5.44
N TYR A 242 -0.21 -1.23 -5.41
CA TYR A 242 -1.39 -1.85 -4.82
C TYR A 242 -1.87 -3.05 -5.64
N TYR A 243 -2.43 -4.03 -4.96
CA TYR A 243 -3.22 -5.09 -5.55
C TYR A 243 -4.22 -5.62 -4.54
N GLY A 244 -5.47 -5.83 -4.96
CA GLY A 244 -6.50 -6.25 -4.03
C GLY A 244 -7.90 -5.99 -4.52
N THR A 245 -8.64 -5.23 -3.73
CA THR A 245 -10.01 -4.82 -4.02
C THR A 245 -10.31 -3.49 -3.35
N GLY A 246 -11.37 -2.83 -3.78
CA GLY A 246 -11.82 -1.57 -3.22
C GLY A 246 -13.29 -1.57 -2.85
N ASP A 247 -13.78 -0.44 -2.42
CA ASP A 247 -15.17 -0.11 -2.13
C ASP A 247 -15.78 -0.97 -1.01
N THR A 248 -15.94 -2.26 -1.26
CA THR A 248 -16.60 -3.23 -0.37
C THR A 248 -15.64 -4.07 0.47
N GLY A 249 -14.37 -3.73 0.51
CA GLY A 249 -13.40 -4.56 1.19
C GLY A 249 -13.25 -5.96 0.55
N GLY A 250 -12.85 -6.95 1.33
CA GLY A 250 -12.60 -8.32 0.89
C GLY A 250 -11.11 -8.67 0.90
N SER A 251 -10.58 -9.20 -0.20
CA SER A 251 -9.17 -9.59 -0.30
C SER A 251 -8.68 -9.58 -1.74
N PRO A 252 -7.36 -9.56 -1.96
CA PRO A 252 -6.80 -9.94 -3.24
C PRO A 252 -7.28 -11.33 -3.70
N THR A 253 -7.27 -11.56 -5.00
CA THR A 253 -7.58 -12.89 -5.54
C THR A 253 -6.47 -13.89 -5.23
N LEU A 254 -6.80 -15.18 -5.11
CA LEU A 254 -5.82 -16.26 -4.97
C LEU A 254 -4.74 -16.20 -6.06
N GLY A 255 -5.14 -15.91 -7.31
CA GLY A 255 -4.22 -15.78 -8.44
C GLY A 255 -3.22 -14.66 -8.26
N SER A 256 -3.66 -13.50 -7.72
CA SER A 256 -2.77 -12.36 -7.43
C SER A 256 -1.77 -12.68 -6.31
N VAL A 257 -2.25 -13.22 -5.19
CA VAL A 257 -1.36 -13.59 -4.07
C VAL A 257 -0.33 -14.64 -4.52
N ASN A 258 -0.78 -15.65 -5.26
CA ASN A 258 0.14 -16.67 -5.78
C ASN A 258 1.14 -16.11 -6.81
N SER A 259 0.77 -15.05 -7.55
CA SER A 259 1.71 -14.37 -8.45
C SER A 259 2.80 -13.65 -7.68
N VAL A 260 2.47 -13.00 -6.56
CA VAL A 260 3.46 -12.36 -5.67
C VAL A 260 4.37 -13.43 -5.04
N GLU A 261 3.83 -14.52 -4.52
CA GLU A 261 4.62 -15.64 -3.97
C GLU A 261 5.61 -16.21 -4.99
N LYS A 262 5.16 -16.42 -6.23
CA LYS A 262 6.05 -16.85 -7.32
C LYS A 262 7.13 -15.81 -7.62
N GLY A 263 6.77 -14.53 -7.67
CA GLY A 263 7.71 -13.45 -7.91
C GLY A 263 8.80 -13.33 -6.84
N ILE A 264 8.45 -13.56 -5.55
CA ILE A 264 9.41 -13.57 -4.44
C ILE A 264 10.47 -14.68 -4.61
N SER A 265 10.06 -15.84 -5.10
CA SER A 265 10.95 -16.97 -5.37
C SER A 265 11.53 -17.01 -6.78
N GLY A 266 11.10 -16.09 -7.66
CA GLY A 266 11.47 -16.06 -9.07
C GLY A 266 12.89 -15.56 -9.32
N ASP A 267 13.48 -16.05 -10.41
CA ASP A 267 14.84 -15.70 -10.82
C ASP A 267 14.94 -14.50 -11.78
N GLY A 268 13.81 -13.84 -12.10
CA GLY A 268 13.76 -12.67 -12.98
C GLY A 268 14.47 -11.45 -12.42
N VAL A 269 14.52 -10.37 -13.20
CA VAL A 269 15.26 -9.13 -12.90
C VAL A 269 14.61 -8.25 -11.84
N LEU A 270 13.32 -8.48 -11.50
CA LEU A 270 12.63 -7.74 -10.44
C LEU A 270 12.77 -8.44 -9.09
N GLU A 271 13.15 -7.69 -8.08
CA GLU A 271 12.98 -8.09 -6.69
C GLU A 271 11.53 -7.82 -6.26
N ILE A 272 10.78 -8.87 -5.96
CA ILE A 272 9.39 -8.76 -5.52
C ILE A 272 9.31 -8.86 -4.00
N ILE A 273 8.67 -7.88 -3.38
CA ILE A 273 8.46 -7.81 -1.93
C ILE A 273 6.95 -7.77 -1.66
N SER A 274 6.44 -8.70 -0.85
CA SER A 274 5.11 -8.57 -0.25
C SER A 274 5.23 -7.58 0.91
N ALA A 275 4.81 -6.32 0.69
CA ALA A 275 5.19 -5.20 1.52
C ALA A 275 4.07 -4.72 2.45
N THR A 276 4.45 -4.14 3.57
CA THR A 276 3.59 -3.23 4.32
C THR A 276 3.44 -1.90 3.58
N SER A 277 2.35 -1.17 3.82
CA SER A 277 2.09 0.11 3.14
C SER A 277 3.18 1.15 3.40
N ASP A 278 3.85 1.06 4.53
CA ASP A 278 4.91 1.97 4.96
C ASP A 278 6.33 1.47 4.68
N GLN A 279 6.50 0.25 4.14
CA GLN A 279 7.81 -0.36 3.95
C GLN A 279 8.74 0.47 3.05
N LEU A 280 8.22 0.94 1.92
CA LEU A 280 8.98 1.81 1.01
C LEU A 280 9.48 3.06 1.75
N PHE A 281 8.62 3.68 2.55
CA PHE A 281 8.94 4.91 3.25
C PHE A 281 10.03 4.70 4.30
N LYS A 282 9.97 3.58 5.01
CA LYS A 282 10.98 3.18 6.01
C LYS A 282 12.32 2.83 5.38
N ASP A 283 12.31 2.15 4.25
CA ASP A 283 13.54 1.72 3.56
C ASP A 283 14.37 2.91 3.03
N TYR A 284 13.71 4.05 2.77
CA TYR A 284 14.37 5.27 2.27
C TYR A 284 14.41 6.43 3.27
N PHE A 285 14.00 6.22 4.52
CA PHE A 285 14.13 7.23 5.56
C PHE A 285 15.51 7.13 6.25
N PRO A 286 16.23 8.23 6.50
CA PRO A 286 15.84 9.62 6.31
C PRO A 286 16.06 10.13 4.88
N TYR A 287 15.11 10.91 4.35
CA TYR A 287 15.04 11.30 2.93
C TYR A 287 16.13 12.28 2.48
N ASN A 288 16.80 12.96 3.37
CA ASN A 288 17.95 13.82 3.06
C ASN A 288 19.18 13.05 2.55
N GLU A 289 19.20 11.74 2.68
CA GLU A 289 20.21 10.85 2.09
C GLU A 289 19.93 10.48 0.61
N HIS A 290 18.76 10.90 0.09
CA HIS A 290 18.25 10.58 -1.24
C HIS A 290 18.02 11.84 -2.10
N PRO A 291 19.09 12.57 -2.48
CA PRO A 291 18.97 13.81 -3.25
C PRO A 291 18.41 13.60 -4.68
N GLU A 292 18.36 12.37 -5.16
CA GLU A 292 17.77 12.00 -6.44
C GLU A 292 16.23 12.03 -6.44
N LEU A 293 15.59 12.06 -5.27
CA LEU A 293 14.13 12.09 -5.18
C LEU A 293 13.58 13.45 -5.64
N PRO A 294 12.61 13.45 -6.56
CA PRO A 294 11.96 14.68 -6.96
C PRO A 294 11.12 15.26 -5.80
N VAL A 295 11.10 16.59 -5.69
CA VAL A 295 10.34 17.31 -4.66
C VAL A 295 9.20 18.07 -5.31
N PHE A 296 8.02 17.99 -4.72
CA PHE A 296 6.84 18.75 -5.11
C PHE A 296 6.31 19.60 -3.95
N ASN A 297 5.96 20.85 -4.26
CA ASN A 297 5.30 21.79 -3.36
C ASN A 297 3.94 22.16 -3.95
N GLY A 298 2.88 22.00 -3.21
CA GLY A 298 1.55 22.38 -3.68
C GLY A 298 0.48 21.34 -3.36
N GLU A 299 -0.70 21.59 -3.86
CA GLU A 299 -1.87 20.74 -3.71
C GLU A 299 -1.86 19.61 -4.74
N LEU A 300 -2.38 18.45 -4.35
CA LEU A 300 -2.60 17.30 -5.23
C LEU A 300 -4.09 17.16 -5.49
N LEU A 301 -4.64 18.02 -6.32
CA LEU A 301 -6.07 18.06 -6.63
C LEU A 301 -6.41 17.23 -7.86
N MET A 302 -7.63 16.70 -7.85
CA MET A 302 -8.22 16.02 -9.01
C MET A 302 -9.02 17.01 -9.84
N ASP A 303 -8.86 16.94 -11.16
CA ASP A 303 -9.51 17.91 -12.07
C ASP A 303 -11.00 17.62 -12.26
N VAL A 304 -11.40 16.36 -12.31
CA VAL A 304 -12.75 15.96 -12.70
C VAL A 304 -13.34 14.87 -11.82
N HIS A 305 -12.66 13.73 -11.66
CA HIS A 305 -13.20 12.60 -10.90
C HIS A 305 -13.35 12.95 -9.42
N GLY A 306 -14.55 12.77 -8.89
CA GLY A 306 -14.85 12.99 -7.48
C GLY A 306 -14.93 14.47 -7.06
N THR A 307 -14.60 15.45 -7.90
CA THR A 307 -14.70 16.88 -7.54
C THR A 307 -16.12 17.30 -7.17
N GLY A 308 -17.13 16.66 -7.76
CA GLY A 308 -18.53 16.85 -7.39
C GLY A 308 -18.86 16.47 -5.95
N CYS A 309 -18.08 15.61 -5.31
CA CYS A 309 -18.25 15.24 -3.90
C CYS A 309 -18.07 16.44 -2.98
N TYR A 310 -17.25 17.43 -3.36
CA TYR A 310 -17.01 18.64 -2.57
C TYR A 310 -18.05 19.74 -2.83
N THR A 311 -18.79 19.66 -3.90
CA THR A 311 -19.75 20.70 -4.33
C THR A 311 -21.22 20.27 -4.18
N SER A 312 -21.49 18.95 -4.14
CA SER A 312 -22.83 18.42 -3.92
C SER A 312 -23.16 18.33 -2.41
N GLN A 313 -24.46 18.28 -2.10
CA GLN A 313 -24.97 18.07 -0.74
C GLN A 313 -24.33 19.01 0.30
N ALA A 314 -24.50 20.30 0.13
CA ALA A 314 -23.93 21.33 1.01
C ALA A 314 -24.24 21.12 2.50
N ALA A 315 -25.40 20.51 2.81
CA ALA A 315 -25.78 20.17 4.19
C ALA A 315 -24.75 19.28 4.89
N MET A 316 -24.14 18.33 4.19
CA MET A 316 -23.11 17.44 4.77
C MET A 316 -21.89 18.23 5.23
N LYS A 317 -21.43 19.20 4.43
CA LYS A 317 -20.31 20.08 4.77
C LYS A 317 -20.66 21.00 5.93
N LEU A 318 -21.89 21.52 5.92
CA LEU A 318 -22.39 22.34 7.02
C LEU A 318 -22.44 21.54 8.34
N TYR A 319 -22.97 20.35 8.31
CA TYR A 319 -23.05 19.50 9.52
C TYR A 319 -21.66 19.08 10.00
N ASN A 320 -20.74 18.76 9.10
CA ASN A 320 -19.35 18.51 9.48
C ASN A 320 -18.78 19.70 10.25
N ARG A 321 -18.93 20.93 9.70
CA ARG A 321 -18.44 22.15 10.37
C ARG A 321 -19.14 22.41 11.72
N GLN A 322 -20.43 22.17 11.80
CA GLN A 322 -21.16 22.31 13.08
C GLN A 322 -20.68 21.31 14.12
N ASN A 323 -20.43 20.05 13.73
CA ASN A 323 -19.91 19.02 14.62
C ASN A 323 -18.50 19.35 15.12
N GLU A 324 -17.61 19.88 14.27
CA GLU A 324 -16.29 20.36 14.67
C GLU A 324 -16.39 21.45 15.75
N LEU A 325 -17.25 22.46 15.53
CA LEU A 325 -17.46 23.56 16.47
C LEU A 325 -18.10 23.09 17.79
N LEU A 326 -19.02 22.13 17.73
CA LEU A 326 -19.65 21.55 18.92
C LEU A 326 -18.65 20.71 19.73
N GLY A 327 -17.81 19.93 19.05
CA GLY A 327 -16.73 19.18 19.69
C GLY A 327 -15.76 20.09 20.43
N ASP A 328 -15.27 21.13 19.77
CA ASP A 328 -14.40 22.14 20.37
C ASP A 328 -15.05 22.85 21.58
N ALA A 329 -16.35 23.19 21.47
CA ALA A 329 -17.09 23.82 22.57
C ALA A 329 -17.32 22.87 23.75
N ALA A 330 -17.49 21.58 23.51
CA ALA A 330 -17.73 20.60 24.57
C ALA A 330 -16.46 20.28 25.40
N GLU A 331 -15.28 20.52 24.84
CA GLU A 331 -13.99 20.29 25.51
C GLU A 331 -13.51 21.51 26.32
N ARG A 332 -14.10 22.68 26.13
CA ARG A 332 -13.78 23.91 26.87
C ARG A 332 -14.61 24.05 28.14
#